data_5367db694f0981bfca385ea566c0ea89
#
_entry.id   5367db694f0981bfca385ea566c0ea89
#
_cell.length_a   1.000
_cell.length_b   1.000
_cell.length_c   1.000
_cell.angle_alpha   90.00
_cell.angle_beta   90.00
_cell.angle_gamma   90.00
#
_symmetry.space_group_name_H-M   'P 1'
#
loop_
_entity.id
_entity.type
_entity.pdbx_description
1 polymer ?
#
loop_
_entity_poly.entity_id
_entity_poly.type
_entity_poly.pdbx_seq_one_letter_code
_entity_poly.pdbx_strand_id
1 'polypeptide(L)'
;GKISKKDKQLIGLACAHMTSCPYCIRSRTKLALAAGATAEEIAETVFIAMRLAIGQPYAYSSIALENFDKMKNKESVTEGSFFSKNITPQIKDFHEHSGTMFEKFSVFNEKVYEDGHLSKKLKKGLMGLACAILAKCAWCIRSCIRDGIQEGVIKEEITEAINIAMVMNAGACWAHAGITMEVVDQSLSKTK
;
A
#
# COMPACT_ATOMS: atom_id res chain seq x y z
N GLY A 1 19.52 -8.91 9.34
CA GLY A 1 19.11 -8.34 8.06
C GLY A 1 19.63 -6.93 7.87
N LYS A 2 19.39 -6.31 6.73
CA LYS A 2 19.86 -4.95 6.41
C LYS A 2 18.92 -3.86 6.95
N ILE A 3 17.65 -4.16 7.09
CA ILE A 3 16.67 -3.25 7.69
C ILE A 3 16.74 -3.38 9.21
N SER A 4 16.71 -2.24 9.93
CA SER A 4 16.71 -2.22 11.39
C SER A 4 15.49 -2.93 11.99
N LYS A 5 15.60 -3.38 13.26
CA LYS A 5 14.46 -4.00 13.96
C LYS A 5 13.27 -3.05 14.07
N LYS A 6 13.51 -1.78 14.37
CA LYS A 6 12.50 -0.73 14.45
C LYS A 6 11.79 -0.55 13.10
N ASP A 7 12.57 -0.35 12.04
CA ASP A 7 12.00 -0.11 10.70
C ASP A 7 11.18 -1.31 10.20
N LYS A 8 11.61 -2.55 10.52
CA LYS A 8 10.82 -3.75 10.21
C LYS A 8 9.45 -3.74 10.90
N GLN A 9 9.36 -3.26 12.15
CA GLN A 9 8.08 -3.15 12.84
C GLN A 9 7.21 -2.03 12.24
N LEU A 10 7.81 -0.90 11.87
CA LEU A 10 7.09 0.20 11.21
C LEU A 10 6.57 -0.22 9.82
N ILE A 11 7.38 -0.91 9.01
CA ILE A 11 6.91 -1.49 7.74
C ILE A 11 5.74 -2.47 8.00
N GLY A 12 5.89 -3.35 9.00
CA GLY A 12 4.84 -4.28 9.38
C GLY A 12 3.56 -3.57 9.86
N LEU A 13 3.68 -2.44 10.54
CA LEU A 13 2.54 -1.62 10.96
C LEU A 13 1.82 -1.00 9.76
N ALA A 14 2.56 -0.45 8.80
CA ALA A 14 1.97 0.04 7.55
C ALA A 14 1.21 -1.06 6.80
N CYS A 15 1.80 -2.25 6.69
CA CYS A 15 1.15 -3.43 6.11
C CYS A 15 -0.12 -3.83 6.87
N ALA A 16 -0.12 -3.75 8.22
CA ALA A 16 -1.29 -4.04 9.04
C ALA A 16 -2.46 -3.09 8.75
N HIS A 17 -2.17 -1.81 8.50
CA HIS A 17 -3.18 -0.86 8.05
C HIS A 17 -3.70 -1.19 6.65
N MET A 18 -2.81 -1.56 5.71
CA MET A 18 -3.22 -1.97 4.35
C MET A 18 -4.11 -3.22 4.33
N THR A 19 -3.90 -4.14 5.26
CA THR A 19 -4.72 -5.35 5.41
C THR A 19 -5.95 -5.14 6.30
N SER A 20 -6.13 -3.95 6.89
CA SER A 20 -7.23 -3.63 7.81
C SER A 20 -7.38 -4.61 8.98
N CYS A 21 -6.26 -5.17 9.45
CA CYS A 21 -6.23 -6.19 10.50
C CYS A 21 -6.07 -5.55 11.90
N PRO A 22 -7.12 -5.44 12.73
CA PRO A 22 -7.04 -4.75 14.02
C PRO A 22 -6.08 -5.46 15.00
N TYR A 23 -6.00 -6.77 14.95
CA TYR A 23 -5.07 -7.56 15.75
C TYR A 23 -3.62 -7.28 15.37
N CYS A 24 -3.35 -7.22 14.06
CA CYS A 24 -2.02 -6.93 13.51
C CYS A 24 -1.60 -5.49 13.84
N ILE A 25 -2.50 -4.50 13.70
CA ILE A 25 -2.25 -3.10 14.05
C ILE A 25 -1.84 -3.01 15.52
N ARG A 26 -2.63 -3.58 16.43
CA ARG A 26 -2.35 -3.57 17.88
C ARG A 26 -1.00 -4.22 18.20
N SER A 27 -0.74 -5.39 17.63
CA SER A 27 0.50 -6.13 17.84
C SER A 27 1.72 -5.36 17.31
N ARG A 28 1.66 -4.87 16.07
CA ARG A 28 2.79 -4.15 15.45
C ARG A 28 3.07 -2.81 16.10
N THR A 29 2.04 -2.09 16.56
CA THR A 29 2.24 -0.86 17.33
C THR A 29 3.03 -1.14 18.61
N LYS A 30 2.66 -2.18 19.37
CA LYS A 30 3.40 -2.56 20.60
C LYS A 30 4.85 -2.94 20.28
N LEU A 31 5.08 -3.70 19.21
CA LEU A 31 6.42 -4.13 18.81
C LEU A 31 7.27 -2.97 18.27
N ALA A 32 6.67 -1.99 17.58
CA ALA A 32 7.36 -0.79 17.12
C ALA A 32 7.81 0.07 18.32
N LEU A 33 6.92 0.32 19.27
CA LEU A 33 7.25 1.03 20.53
C LEU A 33 8.35 0.32 21.31
N ALA A 34 8.26 -1.00 21.47
CA ALA A 34 9.29 -1.81 22.13
C ALA A 34 10.63 -1.81 21.38
N ALA A 35 10.64 -1.52 20.08
CA ALA A 35 11.84 -1.34 19.28
C ALA A 35 12.35 0.12 19.24
N GLY A 36 11.74 1.02 20.02
CA GLY A 36 12.14 2.42 20.15
C GLY A 36 11.54 3.36 19.10
N ALA A 37 10.40 3.01 18.51
CA ALA A 37 9.67 3.94 17.65
C ALA A 37 8.99 5.03 18.49
N THR A 38 8.96 6.27 17.96
CA THR A 38 8.24 7.38 18.56
C THR A 38 6.79 7.45 18.07
N ALA A 39 5.95 8.24 18.73
CA ALA A 39 4.58 8.47 18.31
C ALA A 39 4.51 9.14 16.93
N GLU A 40 5.44 10.03 16.64
CA GLU A 40 5.55 10.74 15.37
C GLU A 40 5.93 9.79 14.23
N GLU A 41 6.90 8.88 14.46
CA GLU A 41 7.27 7.83 13.48
C GLU A 41 6.09 6.89 13.19
N ILE A 42 5.30 6.56 14.21
CA ILE A 42 4.08 5.76 14.05
C ILE A 42 3.03 6.53 13.24
N ALA A 43 2.81 7.81 13.52
CA ALA A 43 1.88 8.64 12.75
C ALA A 43 2.30 8.76 11.29
N GLU A 44 3.56 9.03 10.99
CA GLU A 44 4.08 9.05 9.62
C GLU A 44 3.89 7.70 8.90
N THR A 45 4.07 6.59 9.62
CA THR A 45 3.81 5.25 9.10
C THR A 45 2.36 5.07 8.64
N VAL A 46 1.39 5.57 9.41
CA VAL A 46 -0.03 5.52 9.04
C VAL A 46 -0.31 6.37 7.80
N PHE A 47 0.29 7.55 7.69
CA PHE A 47 0.13 8.41 6.50
C PHE A 47 0.70 7.76 5.23
N ILE A 48 1.80 7.01 5.33
CA ILE A 48 2.32 6.24 4.20
C ILE A 48 1.30 5.18 3.75
N ALA A 49 0.71 4.43 4.68
CA ALA A 49 -0.33 3.44 4.35
C ALA A 49 -1.54 4.11 3.68
N MET A 50 -2.04 5.22 4.21
CA MET A 50 -3.13 6.01 3.62
C MET A 50 -2.80 6.45 2.19
N ARG A 51 -1.60 6.99 1.99
CA ARG A 51 -1.15 7.44 0.66
C ARG A 51 -1.16 6.29 -0.35
N LEU A 52 -0.68 5.10 0.03
CA LEU A 52 -0.66 3.94 -0.85
C LEU A 52 -2.08 3.36 -1.09
N ALA A 53 -2.96 3.42 -0.11
CA ALA A 53 -4.37 3.05 -0.26
C ALA A 53 -5.09 3.96 -1.27
N ILE A 54 -4.80 5.27 -1.28
CA ILE A 54 -5.32 6.21 -2.29
C ILE A 54 -4.65 5.97 -3.65
N GLY A 55 -3.35 5.70 -3.66
CA GLY A 55 -2.56 5.55 -4.90
C GLY A 55 -3.00 4.39 -5.79
N GLN A 56 -3.55 3.33 -5.21
CA GLN A 56 -4.07 2.21 -5.97
C GLN A 56 -5.28 2.60 -6.83
N PRO A 57 -6.42 3.08 -6.29
CA PRO A 57 -7.56 3.47 -7.11
C PRO A 57 -7.21 4.60 -8.08
N TYR A 58 -6.32 5.51 -7.69
CA TYR A 58 -5.79 6.54 -8.59
C TYR A 58 -5.08 5.95 -9.82
N ALA A 59 -4.18 4.98 -9.64
CA ALA A 59 -3.50 4.34 -10.75
C ALA A 59 -4.45 3.51 -11.64
N TYR A 60 -5.41 2.83 -11.03
CA TYR A 60 -6.40 2.01 -11.73
C TYR A 60 -7.51 2.83 -12.42
N SER A 61 -7.69 4.12 -12.12
CA SER A 61 -8.60 4.99 -12.86
C SER A 61 -8.24 5.06 -14.34
N SER A 62 -6.97 4.87 -14.69
CA SER A 62 -6.52 4.79 -16.09
C SER A 62 -7.23 3.72 -16.90
N ILE A 63 -7.53 2.57 -16.29
CA ILE A 63 -8.25 1.48 -16.95
C ILE A 63 -9.71 1.88 -17.20
N ALA A 64 -10.35 2.52 -16.22
CA ALA A 64 -11.74 2.97 -16.36
C ALA A 64 -11.89 3.99 -17.50
N LEU A 65 -11.00 4.99 -17.57
CA LEU A 65 -11.03 6.02 -18.61
C LEU A 65 -10.70 5.45 -19.99
N GLU A 66 -9.68 4.60 -20.10
CA GLU A 66 -9.36 3.92 -21.36
C GLU A 66 -10.54 3.09 -21.89
N ASN A 67 -11.22 2.35 -21.00
CA ASN A 67 -12.40 1.55 -21.40
C ASN A 67 -13.57 2.45 -21.79
N PHE A 68 -13.81 3.55 -21.09
CA PHE A 68 -14.84 4.53 -21.44
C PHE A 68 -14.63 5.06 -22.86
N ASP A 69 -13.42 5.49 -23.20
CA ASP A 69 -13.09 6.01 -24.52
C ASP A 69 -13.26 4.97 -25.62
N LYS A 70 -12.74 3.75 -25.40
CA LYS A 70 -12.88 2.65 -26.36
C LYS A 70 -14.35 2.29 -26.61
N MET A 71 -15.14 2.14 -25.56
CA MET A 71 -16.57 1.82 -25.67
C MET A 71 -17.36 2.92 -26.36
N LYS A 72 -17.08 4.20 -26.07
CA LYS A 72 -17.68 5.35 -26.73
C LYS A 72 -17.35 5.38 -28.23
N ASN A 73 -16.13 5.03 -28.60
CA ASN A 73 -15.67 4.96 -29.99
C ASN A 73 -16.02 3.67 -30.70
N LYS A 74 -16.72 2.73 -30.04
CA LYS A 74 -17.05 1.39 -30.57
C LYS A 74 -15.81 0.56 -30.93
N GLU A 75 -14.69 0.80 -30.27
CA GLU A 75 -13.46 0.03 -30.40
C GLU A 75 -13.53 -1.25 -29.54
N SER A 76 -12.91 -2.35 -30.01
CA SER A 76 -12.83 -3.56 -29.20
C SER A 76 -11.85 -3.35 -28.04
N VAL A 77 -12.27 -3.70 -26.84
CA VAL A 77 -11.40 -3.78 -25.67
C VAL A 77 -10.54 -5.03 -25.79
N THR A 78 -9.30 -4.89 -26.21
CA THR A 78 -8.35 -6.00 -26.27
C THR A 78 -7.80 -6.31 -24.88
N GLU A 79 -7.84 -7.56 -24.45
CA GLU A 79 -7.43 -8.04 -23.12
C GLU A 79 -5.95 -7.76 -22.76
N GLY A 80 -5.12 -7.36 -23.72
CA GLY A 80 -3.67 -7.19 -23.52
C GLY A 80 -3.21 -5.94 -22.77
N SER A 81 -4.10 -5.01 -22.43
CA SER A 81 -3.71 -3.66 -21.93
C SER A 81 -3.85 -3.42 -20.43
N PHE A 82 -4.32 -4.41 -19.64
CA PHE A 82 -4.58 -4.23 -18.20
C PHE A 82 -3.40 -3.68 -17.37
N PHE A 83 -2.19 -3.81 -17.86
CA PHE A 83 -0.98 -3.31 -17.21
C PHE A 83 -0.07 -2.56 -18.17
N SER A 84 -0.63 -1.63 -18.95
CA SER A 84 0.16 -0.74 -19.81
C SER A 84 1.34 -0.17 -19.04
N LYS A 85 2.51 -0.13 -19.66
CA LYS A 85 3.71 0.48 -19.08
C LYS A 85 3.58 2.00 -18.97
N ASN A 86 2.76 2.59 -19.82
CA ASN A 86 2.52 4.04 -19.87
C ASN A 86 1.04 4.33 -19.67
N ILE A 87 0.67 4.79 -18.49
CA ILE A 87 -0.69 5.26 -18.14
C ILE A 87 -0.76 6.79 -18.07
N THR A 88 0.29 7.48 -18.49
CA THR A 88 0.37 8.95 -18.39
C THR A 88 -0.78 9.66 -19.09
N PRO A 89 -1.21 9.26 -20.32
CA PRO A 89 -2.32 9.92 -20.98
C PRO A 89 -3.62 9.86 -20.17
N GLN A 90 -3.99 8.67 -19.68
CA GLN A 90 -5.21 8.45 -18.91
C GLN A 90 -5.16 9.13 -17.53
N ILE A 91 -3.97 9.16 -16.90
CA ILE A 91 -3.78 9.90 -15.65
C ILE A 91 -3.93 11.41 -15.89
N LYS A 92 -3.42 11.93 -17.02
CA LYS A 92 -3.60 13.33 -17.37
C LYS A 92 -5.08 13.67 -17.58
N ASP A 93 -5.80 12.83 -18.31
CA ASP A 93 -7.24 12.94 -18.52
C ASP A 93 -8.01 12.90 -17.18
N PHE A 94 -7.65 11.99 -16.26
CA PHE A 94 -8.22 11.97 -14.92
C PHE A 94 -7.97 13.26 -14.14
N HIS A 95 -6.77 13.86 -14.26
CA HIS A 95 -6.47 15.17 -13.64
C HIS A 95 -7.37 16.28 -14.18
N GLU A 96 -7.54 16.35 -15.50
CA GLU A 96 -8.36 17.36 -16.16
C GLU A 96 -9.83 17.30 -15.70
N HIS A 97 -10.35 16.09 -15.44
CA HIS A 97 -11.71 15.88 -14.97
C HIS A 97 -11.89 15.86 -13.45
N SER A 98 -10.79 15.83 -12.68
CA SER A 98 -10.83 15.78 -11.22
C SER A 98 -10.97 17.16 -10.53
N GLY A 99 -10.77 18.25 -11.26
CA GLY A 99 -10.81 19.60 -10.71
C GLY A 99 -9.85 19.77 -9.53
N THR A 100 -10.29 20.47 -8.49
CA THR A 100 -9.47 20.76 -7.31
C THR A 100 -9.12 19.54 -6.46
N MET A 101 -9.79 18.40 -6.64
CA MET A 101 -9.49 17.19 -5.89
C MET A 101 -8.08 16.67 -6.17
N PHE A 102 -7.64 16.75 -7.44
CA PHE A 102 -6.29 16.34 -7.78
C PHE A 102 -5.23 17.26 -7.17
N GLU A 103 -5.46 18.55 -7.14
CA GLU A 103 -4.55 19.52 -6.50
C GLU A 103 -4.37 19.18 -5.01
N LYS A 104 -5.48 18.92 -4.29
CA LYS A 104 -5.43 18.53 -2.87
C LYS A 104 -4.71 17.21 -2.65
N PHE A 105 -4.92 16.24 -3.54
CA PHE A 105 -4.20 14.97 -3.50
C PHE A 105 -2.69 15.17 -3.76
N SER A 106 -2.30 16.02 -4.70
CA SER A 106 -0.89 16.35 -4.96
C SER A 106 -0.21 16.94 -3.73
N VAL A 107 -0.83 17.92 -3.08
CA VAL A 107 -0.32 18.52 -1.84
C VAL A 107 -0.17 17.46 -0.74
N PHE A 108 -1.18 16.62 -0.53
CA PHE A 108 -1.09 15.51 0.43
C PHE A 108 0.06 14.55 0.10
N ASN A 109 0.18 14.16 -1.18
CA ASN A 109 1.23 13.26 -1.63
C ASN A 109 2.65 13.82 -1.38
N GLU A 110 2.85 15.11 -1.66
CA GLU A 110 4.12 15.79 -1.38
C GLU A 110 4.44 15.81 0.10
N LYS A 111 3.47 16.22 0.93
CA LYS A 111 3.60 16.32 2.38
C LYS A 111 3.94 14.99 3.05
N VAL A 112 3.34 13.90 2.62
CA VAL A 112 3.63 12.56 3.16
C VAL A 112 5.09 12.17 2.94
N TYR A 113 5.70 12.62 1.84
CA TYR A 113 7.07 12.29 1.48
C TYR A 113 8.12 13.36 1.84
N GLU A 114 7.71 14.49 2.42
CA GLU A 114 8.66 15.47 2.95
C GLU A 114 9.53 14.87 4.05
N ASP A 115 10.64 15.55 4.34
CA ASP A 115 11.50 15.19 5.45
C ASP A 115 10.72 15.29 6.77
N GLY A 116 10.92 14.32 7.65
CA GLY A 116 10.23 14.15 8.91
C GLY A 116 10.98 13.19 9.82
N HIS A 117 10.26 12.48 10.67
CA HIS A 117 10.86 11.52 11.62
C HIS A 117 11.35 10.23 10.94
N LEU A 118 10.76 9.87 9.79
CA LEU A 118 11.18 8.73 8.97
C LEU A 118 11.98 9.20 7.76
N SER A 119 13.02 8.45 7.40
CA SER A 119 13.81 8.73 6.20
C SER A 119 13.01 8.53 4.92
N LYS A 120 13.35 9.30 3.87
CA LYS A 120 12.77 9.11 2.52
C LYS A 120 12.98 7.69 1.99
N LYS A 121 14.14 7.11 2.26
CA LYS A 121 14.46 5.72 1.93
C LYS A 121 13.43 4.76 2.50
N LEU A 122 13.09 4.91 3.78
CA LEU A 122 12.10 4.06 4.45
C LEU A 122 10.69 4.33 3.91
N LYS A 123 10.28 5.60 3.80
CA LYS A 123 8.93 6.00 3.35
C LYS A 123 8.65 5.55 1.92
N LYS A 124 9.50 5.97 0.97
CA LYS A 124 9.27 5.75 -0.48
C LYS A 124 9.64 4.34 -0.92
N GLY A 125 10.84 3.90 -0.53
CA GLY A 125 11.43 2.68 -1.05
C GLY A 125 10.90 1.42 -0.37
N LEU A 126 10.94 1.35 0.96
CA LEU A 126 10.69 0.10 1.68
C LEU A 126 9.24 -0.04 2.14
N MET A 127 8.73 0.93 2.89
CA MET A 127 7.35 0.92 3.39
C MET A 127 6.35 1.08 2.25
N GLY A 128 6.62 2.04 1.33
CA GLY A 128 5.82 2.23 0.12
C GLY A 128 5.75 0.96 -0.73
N LEU A 129 6.88 0.28 -0.94
CA LEU A 129 6.93 -0.98 -1.68
C LEU A 129 6.08 -2.08 -1.02
N ALA A 130 6.23 -2.28 0.29
CA ALA A 130 5.47 -3.29 1.03
C ALA A 130 3.97 -3.03 0.93
N CYS A 131 3.53 -1.78 1.09
CA CYS A 131 2.13 -1.38 0.91
C CYS A 131 1.66 -1.54 -0.54
N ALA A 132 2.49 -1.19 -1.54
CA ALA A 132 2.16 -1.34 -2.96
C ALA A 132 1.94 -2.80 -3.36
N ILE A 133 2.69 -3.73 -2.77
CA ILE A 133 2.53 -5.18 -2.97
C ILE A 133 1.17 -5.63 -2.40
N LEU A 134 0.82 -5.21 -1.18
CA LEU A 134 -0.47 -5.54 -0.57
C LEU A 134 -1.66 -4.92 -1.33
N ALA A 135 -1.47 -3.72 -1.87
CA ALA A 135 -2.42 -3.08 -2.77
C ALA A 135 -2.51 -3.75 -4.15
N LYS A 136 -1.61 -4.69 -4.48
CA LYS A 136 -1.55 -5.36 -5.80
C LYS A 136 -1.42 -4.37 -6.98
N CYS A 137 -0.76 -3.25 -6.74
CA CYS A 137 -0.64 -2.15 -7.70
C CYS A 137 0.69 -2.21 -8.45
N ALA A 138 0.70 -2.74 -9.66
CA ALA A 138 1.91 -2.89 -10.47
C ALA A 138 2.65 -1.56 -10.73
N TRP A 139 1.91 -0.47 -10.96
CA TRP A 139 2.50 0.86 -11.16
C TRP A 139 3.09 1.43 -9.87
N CYS A 140 2.40 1.23 -8.73
CA CYS A 140 2.91 1.66 -7.43
C CYS A 140 4.20 0.90 -7.07
N ILE A 141 4.28 -0.41 -7.35
CA ILE A 141 5.49 -1.21 -7.14
C ILE A 141 6.66 -0.64 -7.95
N ARG A 142 6.46 -0.37 -9.25
CA ARG A 142 7.49 0.22 -10.12
C ARG A 142 7.95 1.59 -9.63
N SER A 143 7.01 2.45 -9.22
CA SER A 143 7.33 3.77 -8.67
C SER A 143 8.14 3.66 -7.39
N CYS A 144 7.72 2.82 -6.43
CA CYS A 144 8.43 2.64 -5.17
C CYS A 144 9.85 2.07 -5.38
N ILE A 145 10.04 1.15 -6.33
CA ILE A 145 11.39 0.63 -6.67
C ILE A 145 12.26 1.73 -7.26
N ARG A 146 11.74 2.50 -8.24
CA ARG A 146 12.49 3.61 -8.85
C ARG A 146 12.89 4.64 -7.79
N ASP A 147 11.93 5.08 -6.99
CA ASP A 147 12.14 6.11 -5.98
C ASP A 147 13.05 5.60 -4.85
N GLY A 148 12.92 4.32 -4.48
CA GLY A 148 13.80 3.66 -3.52
C GLY A 148 15.26 3.57 -3.96
N ILE A 149 15.51 3.25 -5.24
CA ILE A 149 16.86 3.25 -5.80
C ILE A 149 17.52 4.65 -5.71
N GLN A 150 16.75 5.71 -5.97
CA GLN A 150 17.22 7.09 -5.84
C GLN A 150 17.59 7.44 -4.39
N GLU A 151 16.92 6.83 -3.42
CA GLU A 151 17.18 7.01 -1.98
C GLU A 151 18.19 5.97 -1.44
N GLY A 152 18.88 5.22 -2.30
CA GLY A 152 19.93 4.27 -1.91
C GLY A 152 19.42 2.95 -1.32
N VAL A 153 18.22 2.49 -1.69
CA VAL A 153 17.74 1.15 -1.33
C VAL A 153 18.51 0.08 -2.10
N ILE A 154 18.98 -0.93 -1.40
CA ILE A 154 19.67 -2.08 -1.99
C ILE A 154 18.72 -3.29 -2.13
N LYS A 155 19.11 -4.25 -2.96
CA LYS A 155 18.26 -5.41 -3.31
C LYS A 155 17.91 -6.29 -2.11
N GLU A 156 18.80 -6.40 -1.14
CA GLU A 156 18.58 -7.14 0.10
C GLU A 156 17.48 -6.50 0.96
N GLU A 157 17.44 -5.16 1.04
CA GLU A 157 16.39 -4.42 1.76
C GLU A 157 15.03 -4.56 1.05
N ILE A 158 15.02 -4.53 -0.28
CA ILE A 158 13.82 -4.82 -1.08
C ILE A 158 13.26 -6.19 -0.73
N THR A 159 14.13 -7.22 -0.70
CA THR A 159 13.73 -8.59 -0.38
C THR A 159 13.17 -8.69 1.04
N GLU A 160 13.78 -8.02 2.01
CA GLU A 160 13.28 -7.99 3.39
C GLU A 160 11.90 -7.29 3.47
N ALA A 161 11.69 -6.19 2.77
CA ALA A 161 10.40 -5.49 2.73
C ALA A 161 9.29 -6.35 2.10
N ILE A 162 9.60 -7.09 1.02
CA ILE A 162 8.68 -8.05 0.39
C ILE A 162 8.31 -9.15 1.39
N ASN A 163 9.28 -9.74 2.09
CA ASN A 163 9.03 -10.79 3.08
C ASN A 163 8.13 -10.28 4.22
N ILE A 164 8.31 -9.04 4.67
CA ILE A 164 7.43 -8.43 5.68
C ILE A 164 5.99 -8.34 5.14
N ALA A 165 5.80 -7.88 3.91
CA ALA A 165 4.47 -7.78 3.30
C ALA A 165 3.80 -9.17 3.19
N MET A 166 4.54 -10.21 2.79
CA MET A 166 4.03 -11.58 2.70
C MET A 166 3.56 -12.11 4.05
N VAL A 167 4.39 -11.98 5.09
CA VAL A 167 4.07 -12.44 6.45
C VAL A 167 2.88 -11.67 7.02
N MET A 168 2.80 -10.36 6.77
CA MET A 168 1.68 -9.54 7.25
C MET A 168 0.36 -9.89 6.57
N ASN A 169 0.39 -10.19 5.28
CA ASN A 169 -0.81 -10.64 4.56
C ASN A 169 -1.31 -12.00 5.06
N ALA A 170 -0.40 -12.97 5.20
CA ALA A 170 -0.74 -14.28 5.75
C ALA A 170 -1.24 -14.20 7.21
N GLY A 171 -0.58 -13.38 8.03
CA GLY A 171 -0.97 -13.14 9.42
C GLY A 171 -2.35 -12.49 9.57
N ALA A 172 -2.73 -11.61 8.64
CA ALA A 172 -4.08 -11.03 8.61
C ALA A 172 -5.14 -12.12 8.33
N CYS A 173 -4.92 -13.00 7.35
CA CYS A 173 -5.81 -14.13 7.08
C CYS A 173 -5.94 -15.05 8.30
N TRP A 174 -4.82 -15.40 8.91
CA TRP A 174 -4.80 -16.25 10.10
C TRP A 174 -5.54 -15.61 11.28
N ALA A 175 -5.30 -14.34 11.56
CA ALA A 175 -5.93 -13.61 12.67
C ALA A 175 -7.47 -13.53 12.52
N HIS A 176 -7.98 -13.48 11.29
CA HIS A 176 -9.42 -13.45 11.02
C HIS A 176 -10.06 -14.84 10.92
N ALA A 177 -9.28 -15.92 10.92
CA ALA A 177 -9.82 -17.28 10.94
C ALA A 177 -10.66 -17.57 12.20
N GLY A 178 -10.36 -16.90 13.33
CA GLY A 178 -11.17 -16.97 14.54
C GLY A 178 -12.63 -16.57 14.34
N ILE A 179 -12.89 -15.53 13.52
CA ILE A 179 -14.24 -15.08 13.16
C ILE A 179 -14.98 -16.20 12.39
N THR A 180 -14.28 -16.84 11.44
CA THR A 180 -14.85 -17.96 10.67
C THR A 180 -15.26 -19.12 11.60
N MET A 181 -14.38 -19.50 12.52
CA MET A 181 -14.66 -20.59 13.46
C MET A 181 -15.79 -20.26 14.43
N GLU A 182 -15.88 -19.03 14.91
CA GLU A 182 -17.00 -18.56 15.74
C GLU A 182 -18.35 -18.74 15.03
N VAL A 183 -18.44 -18.33 13.73
CA VAL A 183 -19.67 -18.51 12.94
C VAL A 183 -20.00 -19.98 12.73
N VAL A 184 -19.01 -20.82 12.49
CA VAL A 184 -19.19 -22.28 12.38
C VAL A 184 -19.77 -22.85 13.65
N ASP A 185 -19.20 -22.55 14.82
CA ASP A 185 -19.66 -23.04 16.11
C ASP A 185 -21.10 -22.59 16.44
N GLN A 186 -21.40 -21.30 16.18
CA GLN A 186 -22.76 -20.77 16.36
C GLN A 186 -23.79 -21.43 15.44
N SER A 187 -23.40 -21.79 14.22
CA SER A 187 -24.30 -22.42 13.25
C SER A 187 -24.57 -23.89 13.62
N LEU A 188 -23.55 -24.62 14.04
CA LEU A 188 -23.67 -26.02 14.45
C LEU A 188 -24.41 -26.18 15.78
N SER A 189 -24.32 -25.20 16.69
CA SER A 189 -25.04 -25.23 17.98
C SER A 189 -26.54 -24.99 17.85
N LYS A 190 -27.00 -24.33 16.78
CA LYS A 190 -28.44 -24.10 16.50
C LYS A 190 -29.13 -25.29 15.83
N THR A 191 -28.38 -26.29 15.40
CA THR A 191 -28.89 -27.48 14.69
C THR A 191 -29.08 -28.67 15.64
N LYS A 192 -28.76 -28.50 16.92
CA LYS A 192 -29.04 -29.43 18.00
C LYS A 192 -30.22 -28.97 18.85
#